data_620ccd579b28cec16cbaa7a8b440244b
#
_entry.id   620ccd579b28cec16cbaa7a8b440244b
#
_cell.length_a   1.000
_cell.length_b   1.000
_cell.length_c   1.000
_cell.angle_alpha   90.00
_cell.angle_beta   90.00
_cell.angle_gamma   90.00
#
_symmetry.space_group_name_H-M   'P 1'
#
loop_
_entity.id
_entity.type
_entity.pdbx_description
1 polymer ?
#
loop_
_entity_poly.entity_id
_entity_poly.type
_entity_poly.pdbx_seq_one_letter_code
_entity_poly.pdbx_strand_id
1 'polypeptide(L)'
;MKAMFLIHNTTAQAQTLASALVSVHRVDGEWYADSQRDLAHTLFLKLLDVDIDFINHPPLSPDQVGQYLRGHNERRELIELLIAFEMLCRPIPNQLCMDIDLWSKQLSIETDLLQLSRELANNAIAQATSDFYRLNWIGEGDHQDDPAFQELVRKYGDHSYGLCVEEDPVQYKKWDDLKNCPSHSLGRNLWEFYKSRGFKLPGELGAGNSALAHHDWVHLIADYDTTPTGELEVTAFMASSSQSSGATLGFIGAISILETGLLQSFYGADKFGNALSSGNGIERVAQAIERGKSSNIDPLLGIDYFKYASEPLSDIRNTWWA
;
A
#
# COMPACT_ATOMS: atom_id res chain seq x y z
N MET A 1 -17.98 -3.80 0.92
CA MET A 1 -17.79 -2.36 0.59
C MET A 1 -16.30 -2.20 0.42
N LYS A 2 -15.81 -1.83 -0.77
CA LYS A 2 -14.37 -1.78 -1.04
C LYS A 2 -13.71 -0.86 -0.02
N ALA A 3 -12.67 -1.31 0.67
CA ALA A 3 -11.79 -0.44 1.42
C ALA A 3 -10.98 0.34 0.39
N MET A 4 -11.31 1.58 0.14
CA MET A 4 -10.79 2.29 -1.01
C MET A 4 -10.33 3.67 -0.57
N PHE A 5 -9.05 3.87 -0.66
CA PHE A 5 -8.38 5.15 -0.43
C PHE A 5 -8.93 6.21 -1.40
N LEU A 6 -9.60 7.24 -0.87
CA LEU A 6 -10.11 8.43 -1.60
C LEU A 6 -11.13 8.16 -2.73
N ILE A 7 -12.13 7.33 -2.52
CA ILE A 7 -12.93 6.85 -3.67
C ILE A 7 -14.30 7.46 -3.87
N HIS A 8 -14.97 7.85 -2.82
CA HIS A 8 -16.38 8.27 -2.90
C HIS A 8 -16.63 9.69 -2.39
N ASN A 9 -15.69 10.59 -2.62
CA ASN A 9 -15.81 11.93 -2.08
C ASN A 9 -16.49 12.87 -3.09
N THR A 10 -17.56 13.49 -2.65
CA THR A 10 -18.14 14.65 -3.36
C THR A 10 -17.17 15.84 -3.31
N THR A 11 -17.35 16.84 -4.17
CA THR A 11 -16.55 18.08 -4.12
C THR A 11 -16.56 18.73 -2.72
N ALA A 12 -17.68 18.68 -2.01
CA ALA A 12 -17.77 19.22 -0.64
C ALA A 12 -16.93 18.39 0.36
N GLN A 13 -16.90 17.08 0.23
CA GLN A 13 -16.04 16.21 1.03
C GLN A 13 -14.55 16.41 0.68
N ALA A 14 -14.22 16.58 -0.58
CA ALA A 14 -12.87 16.91 -1.01
C ALA A 14 -12.37 18.20 -0.35
N GLN A 15 -13.15 19.27 -0.34
CA GLN A 15 -12.81 20.51 0.36
C GLN A 15 -12.59 20.28 1.87
N THR A 16 -13.41 19.43 2.47
CA THR A 16 -13.29 19.08 3.90
C THR A 16 -12.00 18.28 4.18
N LEU A 17 -11.65 17.30 3.33
CA LEU A 17 -10.42 16.55 3.42
C LEU A 17 -9.19 17.45 3.25
N ALA A 18 -9.23 18.37 2.28
CA ALA A 18 -8.18 19.37 2.08
C ALA A 18 -7.98 20.25 3.31
N SER A 19 -9.08 20.71 3.92
CA SER A 19 -9.03 21.49 5.17
C SER A 19 -8.40 20.69 6.33
N ALA A 20 -8.71 19.41 6.44
CA ALA A 20 -8.11 18.54 7.45
C ALA A 20 -6.60 18.35 7.22
N LEU A 21 -6.17 18.09 5.97
CA LEU A 21 -4.75 18.00 5.62
C LEU A 21 -4.01 19.28 5.97
N VAL A 22 -4.53 20.42 5.57
CA VAL A 22 -3.94 21.74 5.90
C VAL A 22 -3.86 21.98 7.39
N SER A 23 -4.88 21.56 8.16
CA SER A 23 -4.92 21.73 9.62
C SER A 23 -3.84 20.92 10.34
N VAL A 24 -3.49 19.75 9.81
CA VAL A 24 -2.59 18.80 10.47
C VAL A 24 -1.16 18.90 9.93
N HIS A 25 -1.01 19.05 8.62
CA HIS A 25 0.31 18.97 7.97
C HIS A 25 0.96 20.32 7.69
N ARG A 26 0.35 21.42 8.15
CA ARG A 26 0.87 22.79 7.97
C ARG A 26 1.03 23.51 9.29
N VAL A 27 2.22 24.05 9.53
CA VAL A 27 2.54 24.85 10.72
C VAL A 27 3.09 26.20 10.25
N ASP A 28 2.55 27.30 10.80
CA ASP A 28 2.93 28.66 10.44
C ASP A 28 2.88 28.97 8.93
N GLY A 29 1.98 28.28 8.22
CA GLY A 29 1.80 28.45 6.77
C GLY A 29 2.62 27.49 5.90
N GLU A 30 3.56 26.74 6.47
CA GLU A 30 4.46 25.85 5.76
C GLU A 30 4.12 24.38 6.02
N TRP A 31 4.26 23.53 4.99
CA TRP A 31 4.12 22.09 5.13
C TRP A 31 5.36 21.47 5.78
N TYR A 32 5.18 20.37 6.51
CA TYR A 32 6.31 19.65 7.09
C TYR A 32 7.27 19.09 6.04
N ALA A 33 6.77 18.73 4.85
CA ALA A 33 7.57 18.34 3.70
C ALA A 33 6.92 18.83 2.39
N ASP A 34 7.73 19.24 1.40
CA ASP A 34 7.23 19.67 0.08
C ASP A 34 6.46 18.54 -0.63
N SER A 35 6.92 17.29 -0.48
CA SER A 35 6.26 16.12 -1.03
C SER A 35 4.82 15.93 -0.54
N GLN A 36 4.49 16.39 0.67
CA GLN A 36 3.11 16.35 1.19
C GLN A 36 2.20 17.27 0.38
N ARG A 37 2.62 18.52 0.12
CA ARG A 37 1.84 19.47 -0.66
C ARG A 37 1.63 18.98 -2.09
N ASP A 38 2.69 18.50 -2.72
CA ASP A 38 2.68 18.08 -4.12
C ASP A 38 1.84 16.80 -4.30
N LEU A 39 1.92 15.86 -3.34
CA LEU A 39 1.05 14.69 -3.30
C LEU A 39 -0.42 15.10 -3.10
N ALA A 40 -0.71 16.00 -2.13
CA ALA A 40 -2.06 16.48 -1.90
C ALA A 40 -2.66 17.08 -3.17
N HIS A 41 -1.97 18.03 -3.80
CA HIS A 41 -2.44 18.67 -5.02
C HIS A 41 -2.71 17.64 -6.14
N THR A 42 -1.78 16.71 -6.36
CA THR A 42 -1.91 15.69 -7.41
C THR A 42 -3.07 14.73 -7.14
N LEU A 43 -3.22 14.23 -5.91
CA LEU A 43 -4.31 13.32 -5.55
C LEU A 43 -5.67 13.99 -5.70
N PHE A 44 -5.83 15.23 -5.23
CA PHE A 44 -7.10 15.94 -5.31
C PHE A 44 -7.47 16.27 -6.75
N LEU A 45 -6.52 16.74 -7.54
CA LEU A 45 -6.75 17.02 -8.94
C LEU A 45 -7.09 15.76 -9.76
N LYS A 46 -6.31 14.69 -9.61
CA LYS A 46 -6.44 13.47 -10.43
C LYS A 46 -7.57 12.55 -9.98
N LEU A 47 -7.77 12.39 -8.67
CA LEU A 47 -8.72 11.40 -8.15
C LEU A 47 -10.10 12.00 -7.85
N LEU A 48 -10.16 13.28 -7.48
CA LEU A 48 -11.40 13.93 -7.07
C LEU A 48 -11.87 14.99 -8.07
N ASP A 49 -11.08 15.27 -9.11
CA ASP A 49 -11.33 16.34 -10.10
C ASP A 49 -11.54 17.72 -9.43
N VAL A 50 -10.78 17.99 -8.38
CA VAL A 50 -10.85 19.23 -7.61
C VAL A 50 -9.49 19.88 -7.52
N ASP A 51 -9.34 21.06 -8.11
CA ASP A 51 -8.15 21.89 -7.97
C ASP A 51 -8.21 22.67 -6.66
N ILE A 52 -7.30 22.36 -5.73
CA ILE A 52 -7.21 22.97 -4.40
C ILE A 52 -5.98 23.86 -4.33
N ASP A 53 -6.18 25.13 -3.99
CA ASP A 53 -5.07 26.00 -3.56
C ASP A 53 -4.66 25.67 -2.12
N PHE A 54 -3.83 24.67 -1.95
CA PHE A 54 -3.36 24.24 -0.63
C PHE A 54 -2.52 25.27 0.12
N ILE A 55 -2.09 26.36 -0.53
CA ILE A 55 -1.37 27.46 0.12
C ILE A 55 -2.36 28.34 0.92
N ASN A 56 -3.51 28.64 0.33
CA ASN A 56 -4.50 29.53 0.91
C ASN A 56 -5.74 28.80 1.44
N HIS A 57 -5.76 27.45 1.35
CA HIS A 57 -6.92 26.67 1.80
C HIS A 57 -7.13 26.84 3.32
N PRO A 58 -8.38 27.10 3.79
CA PRO A 58 -8.66 27.32 5.18
C PRO A 58 -8.61 26.01 5.99
N PRO A 59 -8.02 26.01 7.19
CA PRO A 59 -8.08 24.86 8.09
C PRO A 59 -9.48 24.70 8.71
N LEU A 60 -9.83 23.48 9.09
CA LEU A 60 -11.01 23.14 9.89
C LEU A 60 -10.60 22.34 11.14
N SER A 61 -11.35 22.49 12.23
CA SER A 61 -11.17 21.64 13.40
C SER A 61 -11.74 20.23 13.17
N PRO A 62 -11.31 19.21 13.96
CA PRO A 62 -11.91 17.87 13.88
C PRO A 62 -13.42 17.85 14.09
N ASP A 63 -13.96 18.70 14.99
CA ASP A 63 -15.40 18.80 15.24
C ASP A 63 -16.14 19.34 14.00
N GLN A 64 -15.58 20.33 13.33
CA GLN A 64 -16.14 20.85 12.08
C GLN A 64 -16.11 19.79 10.97
N VAL A 65 -14.98 19.11 10.81
CA VAL A 65 -14.85 18.02 9.83
C VAL A 65 -15.83 16.88 10.14
N GLY A 66 -16.01 16.51 11.41
CA GLY A 66 -16.95 15.50 11.86
C GLY A 66 -18.42 15.79 11.54
N GLN A 67 -18.79 17.06 11.27
CA GLN A 67 -20.13 17.44 10.81
C GLN A 67 -20.36 17.09 9.33
N TYR A 68 -19.30 17.10 8.52
CA TYR A 68 -19.34 16.77 7.09
C TYR A 68 -19.08 15.27 6.85
N LEU A 69 -18.10 14.67 7.53
CA LEU A 69 -17.78 13.26 7.45
C LEU A 69 -18.54 12.51 8.57
N ARG A 70 -19.75 12.04 8.25
CA ARG A 70 -20.63 11.44 9.25
C ARG A 70 -20.45 9.92 9.37
N GLY A 71 -20.01 9.27 8.31
CA GLY A 71 -19.79 7.84 8.27
C GLY A 71 -18.48 7.42 8.97
N HIS A 72 -18.48 6.27 9.67
CA HIS A 72 -17.27 5.74 10.30
C HIS A 72 -16.16 5.50 9.26
N ASN A 73 -16.52 4.95 8.09
CA ASN A 73 -15.55 4.69 7.02
C ASN A 73 -14.93 5.97 6.45
N GLU A 74 -15.72 7.05 6.28
CA GLU A 74 -15.21 8.36 5.82
C GLU A 74 -14.19 8.94 6.80
N ARG A 75 -14.47 8.83 8.10
CA ARG A 75 -13.57 9.29 9.16
C ARG A 75 -12.30 8.45 9.24
N ARG A 76 -12.44 7.12 9.10
CA ARG A 76 -11.32 6.21 9.06
C ARG A 76 -10.41 6.51 7.88
N GLU A 77 -10.97 6.67 6.69
CA GLU A 77 -10.25 7.04 5.47
C GLU A 77 -9.49 8.36 5.64
N LEU A 78 -10.09 9.36 6.29
CA LEU A 78 -9.39 10.59 6.63
C LEU A 78 -8.17 10.34 7.55
N ILE A 79 -8.34 9.57 8.64
CA ILE A 79 -7.22 9.30 9.55
C ILE A 79 -6.11 8.52 8.83
N GLU A 80 -6.45 7.53 8.01
CA GLU A 80 -5.49 6.79 7.18
C GLU A 80 -4.76 7.71 6.19
N LEU A 81 -5.47 8.68 5.60
CA LEU A 81 -4.88 9.72 4.75
C LEU A 81 -3.89 10.61 5.52
N LEU A 82 -4.27 11.08 6.71
CA LEU A 82 -3.37 11.88 7.55
C LEU A 82 -2.10 11.10 7.90
N ILE A 83 -2.22 9.82 8.24
CA ILE A 83 -1.06 8.95 8.52
C ILE A 83 -0.21 8.73 7.26
N ALA A 84 -0.82 8.51 6.08
CA ALA A 84 -0.07 8.37 4.83
C ALA A 84 0.83 9.60 4.57
N PHE A 85 0.31 10.78 4.83
CA PHE A 85 1.07 12.03 4.71
C PHE A 85 2.12 12.19 5.81
N GLU A 86 1.87 11.72 7.02
CA GLU A 86 2.86 11.68 8.10
C GLU A 86 4.08 10.83 7.72
N MET A 87 3.88 9.71 6.98
CA MET A 87 4.96 8.84 6.52
C MET A 87 5.90 9.51 5.51
N LEU A 88 5.59 10.68 4.99
CA LEU A 88 6.47 11.48 4.14
C LEU A 88 7.48 12.31 4.93
N CYS A 89 7.41 12.31 6.26
CA CYS A 89 8.34 13.02 7.13
C CYS A 89 9.39 12.09 7.72
N ARG A 90 10.66 12.50 7.67
CA ARG A 90 11.75 11.80 8.35
C ARG A 90 12.72 12.80 9.00
N PRO A 91 12.84 12.84 10.33
CA PRO A 91 12.00 12.10 11.30
C PRO A 91 10.55 12.58 11.29
N ILE A 92 9.65 11.76 11.84
CA ILE A 92 8.26 12.19 12.04
C ILE A 92 8.23 13.25 13.16
N PRO A 93 7.66 14.45 12.91
CA PRO A 93 7.62 15.49 13.92
C PRO A 93 6.66 15.15 15.09
N ASN A 94 7.10 15.32 16.32
CA ASN A 94 6.27 15.03 17.51
C ASN A 94 4.94 15.78 17.51
N GLN A 95 4.92 17.04 17.07
CA GLN A 95 3.69 17.83 17.00
C GLN A 95 2.69 17.20 16.01
N LEU A 96 3.17 16.75 14.85
CA LEU A 96 2.33 16.07 13.86
C LEU A 96 1.70 14.80 14.44
N CYS A 97 2.48 13.99 15.19
CA CYS A 97 1.96 12.83 15.89
C CYS A 97 0.82 13.20 16.86
N MET A 98 1.05 14.23 17.69
CA MET A 98 0.05 14.70 18.68
C MET A 98 -1.22 15.20 18.01
N ASP A 99 -1.10 15.90 16.89
CA ASP A 99 -2.25 16.42 16.15
C ASP A 99 -3.07 15.28 15.54
N ILE A 100 -2.44 14.29 14.92
CA ILE A 100 -3.15 13.13 14.36
C ILE A 100 -3.81 12.29 15.48
N ASP A 101 -3.15 12.12 16.65
CA ASP A 101 -3.74 11.44 17.80
C ASP A 101 -4.99 12.17 18.31
N LEU A 102 -4.93 13.51 18.36
CA LEU A 102 -6.08 14.34 18.72
C LEU A 102 -7.24 14.17 17.74
N TRP A 103 -6.94 14.18 16.42
CA TRP A 103 -7.94 13.99 15.37
C TRP A 103 -8.57 12.60 15.45
N SER A 104 -7.76 11.55 15.59
CA SER A 104 -8.22 10.17 15.75
C SER A 104 -9.18 10.04 16.94
N LYS A 105 -8.80 10.57 18.10
CA LYS A 105 -9.61 10.57 19.31
C LYS A 105 -10.93 11.33 19.13
N GLN A 106 -10.91 12.53 18.54
CA GLN A 106 -12.12 13.36 18.38
C GLN A 106 -13.07 12.78 17.35
N LEU A 107 -12.57 12.13 16.30
CA LEU A 107 -13.37 11.44 15.31
C LEU A 107 -13.76 10.02 15.72
N SER A 108 -13.27 9.53 16.88
CA SER A 108 -13.51 8.19 17.41
C SER A 108 -13.09 7.08 16.45
N ILE A 109 -11.87 7.21 15.91
CA ILE A 109 -11.25 6.26 14.98
C ILE A 109 -10.01 5.64 15.65
N GLU A 110 -9.94 4.32 15.66
CA GLU A 110 -8.77 3.54 16.00
C GLU A 110 -8.36 2.71 14.79
N THR A 111 -7.07 2.64 14.50
CA THR A 111 -6.51 1.89 13.37
C THR A 111 -5.13 1.35 13.70
N ASP A 112 -4.79 0.16 13.17
CA ASP A 112 -3.47 -0.44 13.31
C ASP A 112 -2.37 0.47 12.71
N LEU A 113 -2.72 1.26 11.69
CA LEU A 113 -1.83 2.25 11.10
C LEU A 113 -1.41 3.33 12.09
N LEU A 114 -2.29 3.76 12.99
CA LEU A 114 -1.96 4.74 14.01
C LEU A 114 -0.92 4.18 14.99
N GLN A 115 -1.09 2.92 15.42
CA GLN A 115 -0.12 2.24 16.25
C GLN A 115 1.24 2.14 15.55
N LEU A 116 1.27 1.64 14.31
CA LEU A 116 2.47 1.52 13.51
C LEU A 116 3.20 2.86 13.36
N SER A 117 2.47 3.94 13.08
CA SER A 117 3.04 5.27 12.96
C SER A 117 3.68 5.74 14.28
N ARG A 118 3.05 5.47 15.43
CA ARG A 118 3.60 5.83 16.75
C ARG A 118 4.86 5.03 17.09
N GLU A 119 4.93 3.78 16.71
CA GLU A 119 6.14 2.96 16.85
C GLU A 119 7.30 3.54 16.03
N LEU A 120 7.04 3.95 14.78
CA LEU A 120 8.03 4.62 13.92
C LEU A 120 8.48 5.97 14.50
N ALA A 121 7.55 6.80 14.95
CA ALA A 121 7.85 8.10 15.54
C ALA A 121 8.69 7.97 16.83
N ASN A 122 8.47 6.92 17.61
CA ASN A 122 9.24 6.59 18.82
C ASN A 122 10.54 5.82 18.54
N ASN A 123 10.91 5.66 17.27
CA ASN A 123 12.11 4.92 16.85
C ASN A 123 12.10 3.43 17.29
N ALA A 124 10.90 2.84 17.49
CA ALA A 124 10.72 1.41 17.77
C ALA A 124 10.68 0.60 16.46
N ILE A 125 11.71 0.77 15.62
CA ILE A 125 11.73 0.29 14.22
C ILE A 125 11.53 -1.22 14.11
N ALA A 126 12.14 -2.02 15.01
CA ALA A 126 12.00 -3.47 14.96
C ALA A 126 10.55 -3.92 15.22
N GLN A 127 9.88 -3.28 16.19
CA GLN A 127 8.47 -3.54 16.48
C GLN A 127 7.58 -3.10 15.33
N ALA A 128 7.76 -1.87 14.84
CA ALA A 128 7.02 -1.34 13.70
C ALA A 128 7.16 -2.23 12.46
N THR A 129 8.35 -2.75 12.20
CA THR A 129 8.61 -3.67 11.08
C THR A 129 7.86 -4.99 11.28
N SER A 130 7.90 -5.58 12.48
CA SER A 130 7.17 -6.80 12.80
C SER A 130 5.66 -6.61 12.66
N ASP A 131 5.11 -5.54 13.23
CA ASP A 131 3.68 -5.25 13.14
C ASP A 131 3.24 -4.93 11.71
N PHE A 132 4.04 -4.22 10.94
CA PHE A 132 3.76 -3.99 9.53
C PHE A 132 3.61 -5.29 8.75
N TYR A 133 4.57 -6.22 8.89
CA TYR A 133 4.52 -7.49 8.17
C TYR A 133 3.42 -8.43 8.68
N ARG A 134 3.05 -8.32 9.93
CA ARG A 134 1.95 -9.10 10.51
C ARG A 134 0.57 -8.60 10.05
N LEU A 135 0.39 -7.29 9.88
CA LEU A 135 -0.92 -6.66 9.68
C LEU A 135 -1.25 -6.36 8.21
N ASN A 136 -0.25 -6.38 7.32
CA ASN A 136 -0.51 -6.18 5.90
C ASN A 136 -1.07 -7.45 5.22
N TRP A 137 -1.32 -7.40 3.90
CA TRP A 137 -1.93 -8.52 3.15
C TRP A 137 -1.12 -9.83 3.17
N ILE A 138 0.17 -9.80 3.47
CA ILE A 138 1.01 -11.01 3.59
C ILE A 138 1.00 -11.60 4.98
N GLY A 139 0.36 -10.93 5.95
CA GLY A 139 0.32 -11.31 7.35
C GLY A 139 -0.99 -11.99 7.76
N GLU A 140 -1.29 -11.90 9.06
CA GLU A 140 -2.44 -12.57 9.67
C GLU A 140 -3.79 -12.03 9.17
N GLY A 141 -3.85 -10.75 8.74
CA GLY A 141 -5.10 -10.08 8.39
C GLY A 141 -5.93 -10.83 7.36
N ASP A 142 -5.31 -11.27 6.27
CA ASP A 142 -5.98 -11.95 5.16
C ASP A 142 -5.86 -13.48 5.23
N HIS A 143 -4.96 -14.01 6.06
CA HIS A 143 -4.64 -15.45 6.15
C HIS A 143 -4.93 -16.06 7.52
N GLN A 144 -5.58 -15.32 8.43
CA GLN A 144 -5.85 -15.79 9.80
C GLN A 144 -6.62 -17.11 9.87
N ASP A 145 -7.45 -17.40 8.88
CA ASP A 145 -8.25 -18.63 8.80
C ASP A 145 -7.60 -19.73 7.94
N ASP A 146 -6.39 -19.49 7.40
CA ASP A 146 -5.64 -20.49 6.64
C ASP A 146 -4.82 -21.39 7.57
N PRO A 147 -5.17 -22.71 7.71
CA PRO A 147 -4.44 -23.61 8.58
C PRO A 147 -2.93 -23.76 8.23
N ALA A 148 -2.58 -23.67 6.95
CA ALA A 148 -1.19 -23.78 6.51
C ALA A 148 -0.40 -22.53 6.93
N PHE A 149 -1.02 -21.36 6.85
CA PHE A 149 -0.42 -20.11 7.30
C PHE A 149 -0.27 -20.10 8.83
N GLN A 150 -1.28 -20.52 9.58
CA GLN A 150 -1.21 -20.63 11.03
C GLN A 150 -0.10 -21.58 11.51
N GLU A 151 0.10 -22.70 10.81
CA GLU A 151 1.22 -23.61 11.12
C GLU A 151 2.57 -22.95 10.83
N LEU A 152 2.67 -22.17 9.75
CA LEU A 152 3.87 -21.42 9.40
C LEU A 152 4.22 -20.40 10.49
N VAL A 153 3.23 -19.60 10.92
CA VAL A 153 3.40 -18.60 11.99
C VAL A 153 3.80 -19.27 13.31
N ARG A 154 3.13 -20.37 13.66
CA ARG A 154 3.44 -21.14 14.88
C ARG A 154 4.88 -21.67 14.88
N LYS A 155 5.39 -22.06 13.70
CA LYS A 155 6.73 -22.66 13.54
C LYS A 155 7.83 -21.62 13.54
N TYR A 156 7.64 -20.49 12.88
CA TYR A 156 8.69 -19.52 12.57
C TYR A 156 8.50 -18.14 13.17
N GLY A 157 7.34 -17.85 13.78
CA GLY A 157 7.03 -16.53 14.30
C GLY A 157 7.06 -15.46 13.20
N ASP A 158 7.57 -14.29 13.53
CA ASP A 158 7.63 -13.14 12.61
C ASP A 158 8.44 -13.39 11.34
N HIS A 159 9.34 -14.35 11.34
CA HIS A 159 10.11 -14.76 10.16
C HIS A 159 9.26 -15.47 9.10
N SER A 160 8.03 -15.85 9.41
CA SER A 160 7.09 -16.42 8.43
C SER A 160 6.52 -15.37 7.47
N TYR A 161 6.52 -14.10 7.89
CA TYR A 161 5.95 -13.02 7.08
C TYR A 161 6.92 -12.58 5.97
N GLY A 162 6.55 -12.83 4.74
CA GLY A 162 7.23 -12.33 3.55
C GLY A 162 8.36 -13.21 3.00
N LEU A 163 9.13 -13.96 3.79
CA LEU A 163 10.26 -14.75 3.31
C LEU A 163 10.12 -16.26 3.55
N CYS A 164 10.64 -17.07 2.61
CA CYS A 164 10.83 -18.49 2.81
C CYS A 164 12.04 -18.72 3.74
N VAL A 165 11.77 -19.17 4.95
CA VAL A 165 12.79 -19.43 5.99
C VAL A 165 13.37 -20.85 5.91
N GLU A 166 12.82 -21.71 5.08
CA GLU A 166 13.33 -23.04 4.70
C GLU A 166 12.98 -23.33 3.24
N GLU A 167 13.60 -24.35 2.68
CA GLU A 167 13.25 -24.84 1.34
C GLU A 167 11.93 -25.58 1.37
N ASP A 168 11.05 -25.28 0.42
CA ASP A 168 9.81 -26.01 0.13
C ASP A 168 9.82 -26.49 -1.32
N PRO A 169 10.25 -27.74 -1.57
CA PRO A 169 10.32 -28.29 -2.93
C PRO A 169 8.95 -28.37 -3.64
N VAL A 170 7.86 -28.45 -2.90
CA VAL A 170 6.50 -28.51 -3.48
C VAL A 170 6.11 -27.15 -4.02
N GLN A 171 6.30 -26.09 -3.23
CA GLN A 171 6.09 -24.73 -3.67
C GLN A 171 7.04 -24.36 -4.81
N TYR A 172 8.33 -24.62 -4.65
CA TYR A 172 9.29 -24.38 -5.73
C TYR A 172 8.84 -25.01 -7.05
N LYS A 173 8.47 -26.30 -7.01
CA LYS A 173 8.01 -26.98 -8.20
C LYS A 173 6.78 -26.34 -8.81
N LYS A 174 5.80 -25.95 -8.00
CA LYS A 174 4.57 -25.28 -8.46
C LYS A 174 4.88 -23.99 -9.23
N TRP A 175 5.83 -23.16 -8.73
CA TRP A 175 6.23 -21.93 -9.39
C TRP A 175 7.16 -22.17 -10.59
N ASP A 176 8.07 -23.15 -10.52
CA ASP A 176 8.96 -23.48 -11.64
C ASP A 176 8.19 -24.14 -12.81
N ASP A 177 7.12 -24.85 -12.53
CA ASP A 177 6.25 -25.46 -13.57
C ASP A 177 5.55 -24.41 -14.46
N LEU A 178 5.48 -23.14 -14.04
CA LEU A 178 4.98 -22.03 -14.87
C LEU A 178 5.79 -21.85 -16.17
N LYS A 179 7.04 -22.30 -16.22
CA LYS A 179 7.85 -22.37 -17.45
C LYS A 179 7.22 -23.21 -18.56
N ASN A 180 6.34 -24.14 -18.20
CA ASN A 180 5.68 -25.05 -19.13
C ASN A 180 4.35 -24.48 -19.67
N CYS A 181 3.91 -23.33 -19.15
CA CYS A 181 2.73 -22.64 -19.67
C CYS A 181 2.98 -22.14 -21.11
N PRO A 182 1.91 -21.98 -21.92
CA PRO A 182 2.01 -21.47 -23.29
C PRO A 182 2.78 -20.13 -23.36
N SER A 183 3.47 -19.89 -24.47
CA SER A 183 4.09 -18.59 -24.72
C SER A 183 3.06 -17.47 -24.61
N HIS A 184 3.47 -16.32 -24.07
CA HIS A 184 2.62 -15.15 -23.81
C HIS A 184 1.47 -15.35 -22.80
N SER A 185 1.39 -16.52 -22.17
CA SER A 185 0.45 -16.74 -21.06
C SER A 185 0.89 -16.01 -19.79
N LEU A 186 -0.05 -15.78 -18.88
CA LEU A 186 0.22 -15.13 -17.58
C LEU A 186 1.33 -15.85 -16.81
N GLY A 187 1.25 -17.17 -16.67
CA GLY A 187 2.22 -17.96 -15.92
C GLY A 187 3.61 -17.98 -16.58
N ARG A 188 3.66 -18.10 -17.93
CA ARG A 188 4.95 -18.05 -18.64
C ARG A 188 5.62 -16.69 -18.48
N ASN A 189 4.88 -15.61 -18.62
CA ASN A 189 5.41 -14.27 -18.39
C ASN A 189 5.90 -14.08 -16.96
N LEU A 190 5.20 -14.63 -15.94
CA LEU A 190 5.66 -14.54 -14.56
C LEU A 190 6.97 -15.29 -14.33
N TRP A 191 7.10 -16.50 -14.89
CA TRP A 191 8.34 -17.25 -14.79
C TRP A 191 9.52 -16.49 -15.44
N GLU A 192 9.30 -15.89 -16.62
CA GLU A 192 10.30 -15.07 -17.30
C GLU A 192 10.62 -13.79 -16.54
N PHE A 193 9.64 -13.18 -15.91
CA PHE A 193 9.80 -12.02 -15.02
C PHE A 193 10.78 -12.32 -13.87
N TYR A 194 10.61 -13.47 -13.19
CA TYR A 194 11.53 -13.90 -12.15
C TYR A 194 12.94 -14.19 -12.70
N LYS A 195 13.05 -14.95 -13.78
CA LYS A 195 14.34 -15.35 -14.36
C LYS A 195 15.13 -14.17 -14.92
N SER A 196 14.47 -13.23 -15.57
CA SER A 196 15.14 -12.05 -16.14
C SER A 196 15.70 -11.10 -15.06
N ARG A 197 15.14 -11.13 -13.86
CA ARG A 197 15.58 -10.31 -12.72
C ARG A 197 16.51 -11.05 -11.74
N GLY A 198 16.71 -12.34 -11.95
CA GLY A 198 17.48 -13.17 -11.03
C GLY A 198 16.78 -13.38 -9.69
N PHE A 199 15.47 -13.26 -9.64
CA PHE A 199 14.69 -13.50 -8.44
C PHE A 199 14.61 -14.98 -8.14
N LYS A 200 14.65 -15.33 -6.85
CA LYS A 200 14.37 -16.67 -6.38
C LYS A 200 12.88 -16.96 -6.47
N LEU A 201 12.53 -18.19 -6.86
CA LEU A 201 11.14 -18.62 -6.87
C LEU A 201 10.65 -18.93 -5.45
N PRO A 202 9.37 -18.67 -5.12
CA PRO A 202 8.77 -19.13 -3.87
C PRO A 202 9.02 -20.62 -3.62
N GLY A 203 9.48 -20.96 -2.41
CA GLY A 203 9.96 -22.28 -2.04
C GLY A 203 11.48 -22.42 -2.00
N GLU A 204 12.25 -21.47 -2.54
CA GLU A 204 13.70 -21.39 -2.32
C GLU A 204 13.99 -20.63 -1.02
N LEU A 205 14.98 -21.10 -0.24
CA LEU A 205 15.40 -20.41 0.98
C LEU A 205 15.74 -18.94 0.70
N GLY A 206 15.09 -18.03 1.43
CA GLY A 206 15.25 -16.57 1.29
C GLY A 206 14.57 -15.96 0.06
N ALA A 207 13.70 -16.72 -0.63
CA ALA A 207 12.76 -16.16 -1.59
C ALA A 207 11.62 -15.41 -0.89
N GLY A 208 10.88 -14.56 -1.60
CA GLY A 208 9.54 -14.17 -1.17
C GLY A 208 8.65 -15.41 -1.04
N ASN A 209 7.88 -15.50 0.05
CA ASN A 209 6.92 -16.59 0.17
C ASN A 209 5.74 -16.39 -0.80
N SER A 210 4.87 -17.40 -0.94
CA SER A 210 3.76 -17.33 -1.91
C SER A 210 2.78 -16.19 -1.63
N ALA A 211 2.62 -15.76 -0.38
CA ALA A 211 1.75 -14.64 -0.02
C ALA A 211 2.37 -13.30 -0.46
N LEU A 212 3.66 -13.10 -0.23
CA LEU A 212 4.37 -11.93 -0.74
C LEU A 212 4.42 -11.94 -2.28
N ALA A 213 4.81 -13.07 -2.88
CA ALA A 213 4.90 -13.23 -4.33
C ALA A 213 3.54 -13.11 -5.05
N HIS A 214 2.43 -13.07 -4.30
CA HIS A 214 1.10 -12.84 -4.87
C HIS A 214 1.03 -11.49 -5.61
N HIS A 215 1.69 -10.45 -5.11
CA HIS A 215 1.72 -9.14 -5.78
C HIS A 215 2.49 -9.14 -7.10
N ASP A 216 3.40 -10.11 -7.32
CA ASP A 216 4.17 -10.19 -8.58
C ASP A 216 3.28 -10.50 -9.80
N TRP A 217 2.17 -11.21 -9.58
CA TRP A 217 1.14 -11.36 -10.62
C TRP A 217 0.54 -10.01 -11.00
N VAL A 218 0.36 -9.13 -10.01
CA VAL A 218 -0.21 -7.80 -10.21
C VAL A 218 0.76 -6.92 -11.01
N HIS A 219 2.07 -6.99 -10.76
CA HIS A 219 3.07 -6.33 -11.60
C HIS A 219 2.88 -6.63 -13.08
N LEU A 220 2.68 -7.90 -13.42
CA LEU A 220 2.47 -8.30 -14.82
C LEU A 220 1.12 -7.85 -15.37
N ILE A 221 0.05 -8.05 -14.62
CA ILE A 221 -1.30 -7.74 -15.11
C ILE A 221 -1.48 -6.23 -15.24
N ALA A 222 -1.03 -5.47 -14.26
CA ALA A 222 -1.13 -4.01 -14.26
C ALA A 222 0.01 -3.30 -15.02
N ASP A 223 1.03 -4.06 -15.48
CA ASP A 223 2.17 -3.55 -16.25
C ASP A 223 3.02 -2.52 -15.48
N TYR A 224 3.29 -2.81 -14.21
CA TYR A 224 4.20 -2.02 -13.38
C TYR A 224 5.59 -2.66 -13.32
N ASP A 225 6.64 -1.84 -13.34
CA ASP A 225 8.02 -2.29 -13.17
C ASP A 225 8.36 -2.58 -11.70
N THR A 226 9.57 -3.08 -11.43
CA THR A 226 10.09 -3.39 -10.10
C THR A 226 11.08 -2.35 -9.60
N THR A 227 11.00 -1.12 -10.11
CA THR A 227 11.71 0.02 -9.52
C THR A 227 11.02 0.45 -8.21
N PRO A 228 11.67 1.21 -7.34
CA PRO A 228 11.00 1.71 -6.13
C PRO A 228 9.66 2.42 -6.41
N THR A 229 9.57 3.19 -7.48
CA THR A 229 8.31 3.81 -7.90
C THR A 229 7.31 2.78 -8.41
N GLY A 230 7.74 1.75 -9.15
CA GLY A 230 6.87 0.67 -9.61
C GLY A 230 6.29 -0.16 -8.45
N GLU A 231 7.07 -0.38 -7.39
CA GLU A 231 6.57 -1.00 -6.15
C GLU A 231 5.51 -0.12 -5.45
N LEU A 232 5.67 1.20 -5.47
CA LEU A 232 4.63 2.11 -4.99
C LEU A 232 3.37 2.06 -5.86
N GLU A 233 3.51 1.97 -7.19
CA GLU A 233 2.39 1.83 -8.11
C GLU A 233 1.60 0.55 -7.86
N VAL A 234 2.27 -0.60 -7.74
CA VAL A 234 1.57 -1.88 -7.52
C VAL A 234 0.85 -1.90 -6.17
N THR A 235 1.47 -1.39 -5.11
CA THR A 235 0.82 -1.33 -3.80
C THR A 235 -0.33 -0.31 -3.76
N ALA A 236 -0.19 0.84 -4.43
CA ALA A 236 -1.25 1.84 -4.58
C ALA A 236 -2.45 1.28 -5.38
N PHE A 237 -2.16 0.57 -6.47
CA PHE A 237 -3.17 -0.13 -7.25
C PHE A 237 -3.92 -1.17 -6.41
N MET A 238 -3.21 -2.01 -5.65
CA MET A 238 -3.82 -3.01 -4.78
C MET A 238 -4.67 -2.35 -3.69
N ALA A 239 -4.18 -1.30 -3.03
CA ALA A 239 -4.92 -0.57 -2.00
C ALA A 239 -6.22 0.04 -2.53
N SER A 240 -6.25 0.45 -3.80
CA SER A 240 -7.43 1.08 -4.42
C SER A 240 -8.38 0.09 -5.11
N SER A 241 -7.97 -1.16 -5.33
CA SER A 241 -8.77 -2.19 -5.99
C SER A 241 -9.22 -3.32 -5.06
N SER A 242 -8.58 -3.51 -3.91
CA SER A 242 -8.90 -4.59 -2.98
C SER A 242 -9.82 -4.15 -1.83
N GLN A 243 -10.53 -5.12 -1.27
CA GLN A 243 -11.29 -4.96 -0.03
C GLN A 243 -10.47 -5.31 1.22
N SER A 244 -9.24 -5.79 1.04
CA SER A 244 -8.32 -6.07 2.15
C SER A 244 -7.90 -4.80 2.88
N SER A 245 -8.07 -4.77 4.19
CA SER A 245 -7.53 -3.68 5.02
C SER A 245 -6.00 -3.70 5.03
N GLY A 246 -5.40 -4.87 4.87
CA GLY A 246 -3.97 -5.07 4.74
C GLY A 246 -3.37 -4.43 3.50
N ALA A 247 -4.16 -4.26 2.42
CA ALA A 247 -3.70 -3.59 1.20
C ALA A 247 -3.41 -2.10 1.43
N THR A 248 -4.28 -1.38 2.14
CA THR A 248 -4.07 0.03 2.49
C THR A 248 -2.85 0.18 3.41
N LEU A 249 -2.75 -0.67 4.43
CA LEU A 249 -1.59 -0.71 5.32
C LEU A 249 -0.31 -1.02 4.56
N GLY A 250 -0.36 -1.96 3.61
CA GLY A 250 0.75 -2.31 2.73
C GLY A 250 1.23 -1.13 1.89
N PHE A 251 0.32 -0.35 1.30
CA PHE A 251 0.66 0.83 0.52
C PHE A 251 1.31 1.93 1.38
N ILE A 252 0.72 2.24 2.55
CA ILE A 252 1.27 3.26 3.46
C ILE A 252 2.65 2.82 3.99
N GLY A 253 2.82 1.53 4.29
CA GLY A 253 4.12 0.99 4.66
C GLY A 253 5.12 1.03 3.51
N ALA A 254 4.70 0.77 2.28
CA ALA A 254 5.57 0.92 1.10
C ALA A 254 6.04 2.36 0.91
N ILE A 255 5.20 3.36 1.15
CA ILE A 255 5.64 4.78 1.21
C ILE A 255 6.73 4.94 2.28
N SER A 256 6.50 4.41 3.47
CA SER A 256 7.48 4.50 4.57
C SER A 256 8.81 3.81 4.25
N ILE A 257 8.80 2.71 3.50
CA ILE A 257 10.01 2.01 3.06
C ILE A 257 10.71 2.77 1.94
N LEU A 258 9.98 3.16 0.89
CA LEU A 258 10.55 3.54 -0.40
C LEU A 258 10.72 5.06 -0.56
N GLU A 259 9.96 5.87 0.18
CA GLU A 259 10.12 7.32 0.17
C GLU A 259 11.06 7.77 1.29
N THR A 260 10.81 7.40 2.54
CA THR A 260 11.56 7.90 3.68
C THR A 260 12.55 6.91 4.28
N GLY A 261 12.40 5.61 4.04
CA GLY A 261 13.23 4.56 4.65
C GLY A 261 13.05 4.48 6.18
N LEU A 262 11.88 4.86 6.70
CA LEU A 262 11.54 4.72 8.12
C LEU A 262 11.33 3.24 8.48
N LEU A 263 10.51 2.52 7.70
CA LEU A 263 10.41 1.07 7.77
C LEU A 263 11.56 0.41 7.00
N GLN A 264 11.96 -0.76 7.47
CA GLN A 264 13.00 -1.56 6.81
C GLN A 264 12.35 -2.63 5.93
N SER A 265 12.86 -2.76 4.71
CA SER A 265 12.54 -3.89 3.84
C SER A 265 13.35 -5.13 4.22
N PHE A 266 12.78 -6.33 4.07
CA PHE A 266 13.53 -7.59 4.19
C PHE A 266 14.68 -7.70 3.17
N TYR A 267 14.60 -6.99 2.06
CA TYR A 267 15.59 -7.01 0.99
C TYR A 267 16.71 -5.96 1.14
N GLY A 268 16.82 -5.29 2.31
CA GLY A 268 17.84 -4.29 2.61
C GLY A 268 17.48 -2.89 2.13
N ALA A 269 17.02 -2.07 3.04
CA ALA A 269 16.46 -0.75 2.78
C ALA A 269 17.48 0.37 2.51
N ASP A 270 18.76 0.14 2.64
CA ASP A 270 19.78 1.19 2.59
C ASP A 270 19.91 1.91 1.22
N LYS A 271 19.10 1.51 0.25
CA LYS A 271 19.17 2.04 -1.14
C LYS A 271 17.91 2.73 -1.64
N PHE A 272 16.84 2.74 -0.86
CA PHE A 272 15.57 3.31 -1.27
C PHE A 272 15.32 4.63 -0.53
N GLY A 273 14.88 5.62 -1.23
CA GLY A 273 14.48 6.92 -0.72
C GLY A 273 14.04 7.80 -1.87
N ASN A 274 13.09 8.69 -1.61
CA ASN A 274 12.56 9.63 -2.57
C ASN A 274 11.86 8.98 -3.78
N ALA A 275 11.31 7.77 -3.64
CA ALA A 275 10.66 7.07 -4.75
C ALA A 275 9.38 7.79 -5.21
N LEU A 276 8.69 8.44 -4.29
CA LEU A 276 7.51 9.24 -4.56
C LEU A 276 7.88 10.65 -5.03
N SER A 277 8.82 11.31 -4.34
CA SER A 277 9.19 12.70 -4.59
C SER A 277 10.15 12.88 -5.76
N SER A 278 10.78 11.81 -6.27
CA SER A 278 11.68 11.91 -7.43
C SER A 278 10.96 11.71 -8.76
N GLY A 279 11.36 12.48 -9.78
CA GLY A 279 10.80 12.39 -11.12
C GLY A 279 9.30 12.66 -11.15
N ASN A 280 8.52 11.69 -11.67
CA ASN A 280 7.06 11.74 -11.74
C ASN A 280 6.38 10.71 -10.80
N GLY A 281 7.03 10.34 -9.71
CA GLY A 281 6.56 9.29 -8.79
C GLY A 281 5.15 9.56 -8.24
N ILE A 282 4.88 10.79 -7.80
CA ILE A 282 3.56 11.20 -7.30
C ILE A 282 2.48 11.00 -8.36
N GLU A 283 2.75 11.42 -9.60
CA GLU A 283 1.79 11.30 -10.69
C GLU A 283 1.54 9.84 -11.07
N ARG A 284 2.58 9.01 -11.12
CA ARG A 284 2.48 7.56 -11.37
C ARG A 284 1.64 6.87 -10.31
N VAL A 285 1.86 7.17 -9.03
CA VAL A 285 1.07 6.61 -7.92
C VAL A 285 -0.39 7.05 -8.01
N ALA A 286 -0.68 8.32 -8.31
CA ALA A 286 -2.05 8.79 -8.49
C ALA A 286 -2.76 8.06 -9.65
N GLN A 287 -2.08 7.85 -10.79
CA GLN A 287 -2.59 7.07 -11.90
C GLN A 287 -2.83 5.59 -11.51
N ALA A 288 -1.96 5.00 -10.69
CA ALA A 288 -2.13 3.64 -10.21
C ALA A 288 -3.37 3.50 -9.32
N ILE A 289 -3.62 4.48 -8.44
CA ILE A 289 -4.84 4.54 -7.63
C ILE A 289 -6.09 4.65 -8.55
N GLU A 290 -6.07 5.54 -9.54
CA GLU A 290 -7.16 5.71 -10.48
C GLU A 290 -7.46 4.42 -11.25
N ARG A 291 -6.42 3.73 -11.73
CA ARG A 291 -6.55 2.43 -12.39
C ARG A 291 -7.11 1.36 -11.46
N GLY A 292 -6.66 1.32 -10.21
CA GLY A 292 -7.19 0.38 -9.21
C GLY A 292 -8.67 0.60 -8.93
N LYS A 293 -9.13 1.86 -8.89
CA LYS A 293 -10.55 2.21 -8.75
C LYS A 293 -11.41 1.65 -9.88
N SER A 294 -10.91 1.63 -11.10
CA SER A 294 -11.60 1.11 -12.27
C SER A 294 -11.44 -0.39 -12.47
N SER A 295 -10.65 -1.09 -11.64
CA SER A 295 -10.49 -2.54 -11.73
C SER A 295 -11.78 -3.29 -11.37
N ASN A 296 -12.13 -4.28 -12.19
CA ASN A 296 -13.26 -5.18 -11.96
C ASN A 296 -12.92 -6.36 -11.05
N ILE A 297 -11.65 -6.55 -10.71
CA ILE A 297 -11.14 -7.69 -9.94
C ILE A 297 -10.46 -7.19 -8.67
N ASP A 298 -10.70 -7.87 -7.54
CA ASP A 298 -9.91 -7.74 -6.34
C ASP A 298 -8.60 -8.55 -6.53
N PRO A 299 -7.42 -7.88 -6.53
CA PRO A 299 -6.16 -8.56 -6.82
C PRO A 299 -5.63 -9.39 -5.66
N LEU A 300 -6.21 -9.27 -4.47
CA LEU A 300 -5.75 -9.95 -3.26
C LEU A 300 -6.74 -11.00 -2.76
N LEU A 301 -8.03 -10.68 -2.77
CA LEU A 301 -9.04 -11.53 -2.16
C LEU A 301 -9.80 -12.36 -3.22
N GLY A 302 -9.84 -13.65 -2.99
CA GLY A 302 -10.67 -14.57 -3.78
C GLY A 302 -10.12 -14.96 -5.16
N ILE A 303 -8.89 -14.54 -5.49
CA ILE A 303 -8.26 -14.88 -6.76
C ILE A 303 -7.16 -15.93 -6.60
N ASP A 304 -7.24 -16.99 -7.39
CA ASP A 304 -6.18 -18.00 -7.53
C ASP A 304 -5.55 -17.85 -8.93
N TYR A 305 -4.48 -17.10 -9.03
CA TYR A 305 -3.76 -16.81 -10.27
C TYR A 305 -3.26 -18.05 -11.01
N PHE A 306 -2.99 -19.15 -10.31
CA PHE A 306 -2.57 -20.38 -10.94
C PHE A 306 -3.64 -20.98 -11.86
N LYS A 307 -4.93 -20.72 -11.61
CA LYS A 307 -6.02 -21.12 -12.48
C LYS A 307 -6.00 -20.43 -13.84
N TYR A 308 -5.42 -19.24 -13.88
CA TYR A 308 -5.30 -18.40 -15.08
C TYR A 308 -3.91 -18.47 -15.72
N ALA A 309 -2.99 -19.26 -15.14
CA ALA A 309 -1.58 -19.27 -15.56
C ALA A 309 -1.38 -19.64 -17.05
N SER A 310 -2.25 -20.45 -17.62
CA SER A 310 -2.18 -20.86 -19.04
C SER A 310 -2.90 -19.89 -19.99
N GLU A 311 -3.61 -18.89 -19.48
CA GLU A 311 -4.35 -17.93 -20.31
C GLU A 311 -3.42 -16.84 -20.84
N PRO A 312 -3.69 -16.30 -22.05
CA PRO A 312 -2.93 -15.19 -22.60
C PRO A 312 -2.98 -13.97 -21.66
N LEU A 313 -1.82 -13.36 -21.37
CA LEU A 313 -1.74 -12.18 -20.50
C LEU A 313 -2.60 -11.02 -21.03
N SER A 314 -2.70 -10.87 -22.37
CA SER A 314 -3.57 -9.87 -23.00
C SER A 314 -5.05 -10.04 -22.64
N ASP A 315 -5.52 -11.28 -22.57
CA ASP A 315 -6.92 -11.60 -22.30
C ASP A 315 -7.24 -11.35 -20.81
N ILE A 316 -6.30 -11.71 -19.93
CA ILE A 316 -6.39 -11.40 -18.49
C ILE A 316 -6.45 -9.87 -18.28
N ARG A 317 -5.58 -9.11 -18.94
CA ARG A 317 -5.58 -7.64 -18.87
C ARG A 317 -6.93 -7.07 -19.33
N ASN A 318 -7.46 -7.56 -20.44
CA ASN A 318 -8.77 -7.13 -20.94
C ASN A 318 -9.90 -7.41 -19.94
N THR A 319 -9.86 -8.57 -19.24
CA THR A 319 -10.86 -8.92 -18.21
C THR A 319 -10.81 -7.98 -17.02
N TRP A 320 -9.64 -7.49 -16.64
CA TRP A 320 -9.48 -6.58 -15.51
C TRP A 320 -10.01 -5.17 -15.78
N TRP A 321 -10.04 -4.75 -17.06
CA TRP A 321 -10.38 -3.39 -17.47
C TRP A 321 -11.69 -3.30 -18.29
N ALA A 322 -12.44 -4.39 -18.44
CA ALA A 322 -13.67 -4.46 -19.23
C ALA A 322 -14.88 -3.75 -18.56
#